data_b139f845178afd92cda1ed87704f9efe
#
_entry.id   b139f845178afd92cda1ed87704f9efe
#
_cell.length_a   1.000
_cell.length_b   1.000
_cell.length_c   1.000
_cell.angle_alpha   90.00
_cell.angle_beta   90.00
_cell.angle_gamma   90.00
#
_symmetry.space_group_name_H-M   'P 1'
#
loop_
_entity.id
_entity.type
_entity.pdbx_description
1 polymer ?
#
loop_
_entity_poly.entity_id
_entity_poly.type
_entity_poly.pdbx_seq_one_letter_code
_entity_poly.pdbx_strand_id
1 'polypeptide(L)'
;MNIGIIGSGNMGSGLGKLWAKKGHKIIFSYSRNPEKLKSLSGAVENAVAGSPAEAVLQSDVILFSVRWANVREALEAAGPLQGKIVIDCTNPLNPDLSGLAVGHTSSAAEEIAKIADGAKVVKAFNTVFADVYHSESRHSGSRMPTMFFGSDDGAATTTVAKLIRETGFEPVDAGPLRSARYLEPLAMLMIQLGYGQSMGTNITMNLIRR
;
A
#
# COMPACT_ATOMS: atom_id res chain seq x y z
N MET A 1 14.11 3.08 -9.37
CA MET A 1 14.30 1.89 -8.52
C MET A 1 13.41 0.77 -9.00
N ASN A 2 13.62 -0.45 -8.50
CA ASN A 2 12.77 -1.59 -8.79
C ASN A 2 11.74 -1.75 -7.66
N ILE A 3 10.46 -1.87 -8.01
CA ILE A 3 9.36 -2.00 -7.05
C ILE A 3 8.60 -3.30 -7.35
N GLY A 4 8.64 -4.24 -6.41
CA GLY A 4 7.85 -5.45 -6.44
C GLY A 4 6.45 -5.21 -5.86
N ILE A 5 5.42 -5.71 -6.52
CA ILE A 5 4.03 -5.57 -6.05
C ILE A 5 3.48 -6.95 -5.73
N ILE A 6 3.29 -7.22 -4.46
CA ILE A 6 2.62 -8.42 -3.96
C ILE A 6 1.15 -8.08 -3.71
N GLY A 7 0.28 -8.56 -4.60
CA GLY A 7 -1.13 -8.20 -4.62
C GLY A 7 -1.47 -7.22 -5.75
N SER A 8 -1.55 -7.70 -6.99
CA SER A 8 -1.84 -6.91 -8.18
C SER A 8 -3.35 -6.66 -8.38
N GLY A 9 -4.07 -6.39 -7.28
CA GLY A 9 -5.45 -5.92 -7.25
C GLY A 9 -5.58 -4.44 -7.65
N ASN A 10 -6.72 -3.81 -7.33
CA ASN A 10 -6.96 -2.41 -7.68
C ASN A 10 -5.92 -1.47 -7.05
N MET A 11 -5.58 -1.66 -5.78
CA MET A 11 -4.56 -0.86 -5.09
C MET A 11 -3.18 -1.04 -5.73
N GLY A 12 -2.69 -2.27 -5.82
CA GLY A 12 -1.36 -2.56 -6.36
C GLY A 12 -1.20 -2.16 -7.83
N SER A 13 -2.24 -2.39 -8.66
CA SER A 13 -2.19 -1.99 -10.06
C SER A 13 -2.24 -0.46 -10.23
N GLY A 14 -3.02 0.25 -9.42
CA GLY A 14 -3.09 1.71 -9.45
C GLY A 14 -1.76 2.36 -9.09
N LEU A 15 -1.18 2.00 -7.95
CA LEU A 15 0.11 2.51 -7.50
C LEU A 15 1.25 2.12 -8.46
N GLY A 16 1.28 0.87 -8.93
CA GLY A 16 2.29 0.40 -9.87
C GLY A 16 2.29 1.17 -11.18
N LYS A 17 1.10 1.48 -11.74
CA LYS A 17 0.97 2.31 -12.94
C LYS A 17 1.51 3.74 -12.72
N LEU A 18 1.26 4.32 -11.54
CA LEU A 18 1.72 5.66 -11.22
C LEU A 18 3.25 5.71 -11.11
N TRP A 19 3.85 4.76 -10.42
CA TRP A 19 5.30 4.67 -10.27
C TRP A 19 6.00 4.31 -11.58
N ALA A 20 5.41 3.44 -12.42
CA ALA A 20 5.92 3.16 -13.76
C ALA A 20 6.02 4.43 -14.60
N LYS A 21 5.01 5.30 -14.59
CA LYS A 21 5.03 6.62 -15.25
C LYS A 21 6.11 7.57 -14.70
N LYS A 22 6.65 7.31 -13.51
CA LYS A 22 7.77 8.03 -12.90
C LYS A 22 9.14 7.39 -13.19
N GLY A 23 9.16 6.36 -14.05
CA GLY A 23 10.38 5.68 -14.48
C GLY A 23 10.86 4.57 -13.55
N HIS A 24 10.03 4.12 -12.62
CA HIS A 24 10.33 2.93 -11.82
C HIS A 24 10.07 1.66 -12.63
N LYS A 25 10.86 0.62 -12.37
CA LYS A 25 10.60 -0.73 -12.90
C LYS A 25 9.64 -1.46 -11.94
N ILE A 26 8.56 -2.00 -12.49
CA ILE A 26 7.51 -2.64 -11.70
C ILE A 26 7.47 -4.12 -11.97
N ILE A 27 7.42 -4.93 -10.90
CA ILE A 27 7.20 -6.38 -11.00
C ILE A 27 5.86 -6.68 -10.33
N PHE A 28 4.82 -6.89 -11.14
CA PHE A 28 3.50 -7.30 -10.64
C PHE A 28 3.49 -8.77 -10.28
N SER A 29 3.01 -9.10 -9.10
CA SER A 29 2.94 -10.48 -8.62
C SER A 29 1.71 -10.74 -7.75
N TYR A 30 1.54 -12.01 -7.33
CA TYR A 30 0.46 -12.47 -6.47
C TYR A 30 -0.93 -12.08 -6.97
N SER A 31 -1.38 -12.76 -8.01
CA SER A 31 -2.74 -12.68 -8.53
C SER A 31 -3.34 -14.08 -8.65
N ARG A 32 -4.60 -14.24 -8.27
CA ARG A 32 -5.35 -15.49 -8.50
C ARG A 32 -5.65 -15.75 -9.98
N ASN A 33 -5.41 -14.77 -10.84
CA ASN A 33 -5.59 -14.89 -12.28
C ASN A 33 -4.27 -14.52 -13.00
N PRO A 34 -3.48 -15.50 -13.47
CA PRO A 34 -2.23 -15.28 -14.18
C PRO A 34 -2.39 -14.47 -15.49
N GLU A 35 -3.48 -14.65 -16.23
CA GLU A 35 -3.74 -13.92 -17.46
C GLU A 35 -3.97 -12.42 -17.19
N LYS A 36 -4.68 -12.11 -16.10
CA LYS A 36 -4.82 -10.72 -15.64
C LYS A 36 -3.45 -10.09 -15.32
N LEU A 37 -2.54 -10.86 -14.74
CA LEU A 37 -1.21 -10.39 -14.40
C LEU A 37 -0.38 -10.06 -15.65
N LYS A 38 -0.40 -10.94 -16.65
CA LYS A 38 0.23 -10.73 -17.95
C LYS A 38 -0.36 -9.51 -18.69
N SER A 39 -1.69 -9.44 -18.75
CA SER A 39 -2.38 -8.31 -19.37
C SER A 39 -2.02 -6.98 -18.68
N LEU A 40 -1.95 -6.97 -17.34
CA LEU A 40 -1.58 -5.77 -16.58
C LEU A 40 -0.13 -5.36 -16.88
N SER A 41 0.82 -6.28 -16.86
CA SER A 41 2.22 -5.97 -17.15
C SER A 41 2.44 -5.55 -18.60
N GLY A 42 1.73 -6.14 -19.57
CA GLY A 42 1.80 -5.75 -20.97
C GLY A 42 1.18 -4.38 -21.28
N ALA A 43 0.28 -3.88 -20.43
CA ALA A 43 -0.37 -2.58 -20.57
C ALA A 43 0.38 -1.44 -19.84
N VAL A 44 1.46 -1.74 -19.13
CA VAL A 44 2.21 -0.77 -18.33
C VAL A 44 3.67 -0.77 -18.78
N GLU A 45 4.14 0.37 -19.27
CA GLU A 45 5.55 0.55 -19.62
C GLU A 45 6.45 0.30 -18.40
N ASN A 46 7.62 -0.30 -18.60
CA ASN A 46 8.57 -0.65 -17.54
C ASN A 46 8.01 -1.65 -16.50
N ALA A 47 7.02 -2.47 -16.86
CA ALA A 47 6.45 -3.47 -15.97
C ALA A 47 6.59 -4.89 -16.54
N VAL A 48 6.77 -5.84 -15.64
CA VAL A 48 6.77 -7.27 -15.92
C VAL A 48 5.87 -8.01 -14.94
N ALA A 49 5.43 -9.20 -15.31
CA ALA A 49 4.78 -10.14 -14.40
C ALA A 49 5.81 -11.12 -13.85
N GLY A 50 5.65 -11.51 -12.59
CA GLY A 50 6.51 -12.49 -11.93
C GLY A 50 5.81 -13.19 -10.77
N SER A 51 6.48 -14.17 -10.18
CA SER A 51 6.09 -14.76 -8.90
C SER A 51 6.38 -13.77 -7.75
N PRO A 52 5.76 -13.95 -6.56
CA PRO A 52 6.10 -13.15 -5.38
C PRO A 52 7.58 -13.19 -5.02
N ALA A 53 8.21 -14.37 -5.09
CA ALA A 53 9.63 -14.54 -4.82
C ALA A 53 10.52 -13.79 -5.81
N GLU A 54 10.20 -13.82 -7.12
CA GLU A 54 10.91 -13.02 -8.14
C GLU A 54 10.75 -11.53 -7.92
N ALA A 55 9.53 -11.07 -7.52
CA ALA A 55 9.29 -9.68 -7.21
C ALA A 55 10.14 -9.22 -6.02
N VAL A 56 10.29 -10.04 -4.98
CA VAL A 56 11.16 -9.73 -3.82
C VAL A 56 12.63 -9.72 -4.22
N LEU A 57 13.08 -10.73 -4.96
CA LEU A 57 14.49 -10.87 -5.33
C LEU A 57 14.98 -9.68 -6.17
N GLN A 58 14.17 -9.21 -7.12
CA GLN A 58 14.55 -8.19 -8.11
C GLN A 58 14.23 -6.76 -7.66
N SER A 59 13.66 -6.55 -6.47
CA SER A 59 13.18 -5.22 -6.05
C SER A 59 13.86 -4.72 -4.79
N ASP A 60 13.98 -3.39 -4.70
CA ASP A 60 14.47 -2.68 -3.53
C ASP A 60 13.33 -2.43 -2.54
N VAL A 61 12.15 -2.14 -3.08
CA VAL A 61 10.92 -1.82 -2.35
C VAL A 61 9.81 -2.80 -2.75
N ILE A 62 9.07 -3.29 -1.78
CA ILE A 62 7.93 -4.17 -1.96
C ILE A 62 6.66 -3.44 -1.53
N LEU A 63 5.70 -3.28 -2.44
CA LEU A 63 4.35 -2.91 -2.09
C LEU A 63 3.57 -4.18 -1.72
N PHE A 64 3.11 -4.26 -0.50
CA PHE A 64 2.30 -5.36 0.02
C PHE A 64 0.83 -4.92 0.11
N SER A 65 0.02 -5.36 -0.86
CA SER A 65 -1.36 -4.89 -1.08
C SER A 65 -2.36 -6.03 -1.23
N VAL A 66 -2.31 -6.96 -0.29
CA VAL A 66 -3.22 -8.11 -0.21
C VAL A 66 -4.33 -7.88 0.80
N ARG A 67 -5.39 -8.68 0.74
CA ARG A 67 -6.40 -8.71 1.81
C ARG A 67 -5.82 -9.32 3.07
N TRP A 68 -6.26 -8.88 4.24
CA TRP A 68 -5.80 -9.36 5.53
C TRP A 68 -5.81 -10.89 5.64
N ALA A 69 -6.89 -11.53 5.21
CA ALA A 69 -7.01 -13.00 5.21
C ALA A 69 -5.93 -13.74 4.40
N ASN A 70 -5.26 -13.07 3.46
CA ASN A 70 -4.25 -13.68 2.59
C ASN A 70 -2.82 -13.29 2.97
N VAL A 71 -2.64 -12.53 4.05
CA VAL A 71 -1.31 -11.98 4.44
C VAL A 71 -0.30 -13.10 4.65
N ARG A 72 -0.62 -14.12 5.42
CA ARG A 72 0.30 -15.23 5.72
C ARG A 72 0.74 -15.96 4.45
N GLU A 73 -0.23 -16.39 3.63
CA GLU A 73 0.04 -17.07 2.36
C GLU A 73 0.90 -16.23 1.41
N ALA A 74 0.62 -14.92 1.32
CA ALA A 74 1.36 -14.02 0.45
C ALA A 74 2.81 -13.79 0.93
N LEU A 75 3.04 -13.72 2.24
CA LEU A 75 4.38 -13.63 2.81
C LEU A 75 5.17 -14.94 2.64
N GLU A 76 4.54 -16.09 2.82
CA GLU A 76 5.15 -17.40 2.55
C GLU A 76 5.56 -17.53 1.08
N ALA A 77 4.69 -17.12 0.14
CA ALA A 77 4.98 -17.13 -1.29
C ALA A 77 6.08 -16.11 -1.69
N ALA A 78 6.21 -15.02 -0.95
CA ALA A 78 7.23 -14.01 -1.16
C ALA A 78 8.63 -14.48 -0.76
N GLY A 79 8.71 -15.35 0.24
CA GLY A 79 9.97 -15.77 0.84
C GLY A 79 10.62 -14.68 1.72
N PRO A 80 11.94 -14.77 1.97
CA PRO A 80 12.64 -13.86 2.88
C PRO A 80 12.59 -12.40 2.42
N LEU A 81 12.19 -11.51 3.33
CA LEU A 81 12.09 -10.06 3.10
C LEU A 81 13.18 -9.26 3.84
N GLN A 82 14.18 -9.93 4.40
CA GLN A 82 15.25 -9.31 5.16
C GLN A 82 15.91 -8.16 4.41
N GLY A 83 16.01 -6.99 5.04
CA GLY A 83 16.61 -5.78 4.48
C GLY A 83 15.76 -5.04 3.45
N LYS A 84 14.64 -5.62 2.97
CA LYS A 84 13.73 -4.96 2.03
C LYS A 84 12.87 -3.93 2.72
N ILE A 85 12.57 -2.84 2.01
CA ILE A 85 11.50 -1.90 2.42
C ILE A 85 10.17 -2.52 2.00
N VAL A 86 9.28 -2.73 2.97
CA VAL A 86 7.93 -3.28 2.74
C VAL A 86 6.90 -2.21 3.05
N ILE A 87 6.26 -1.68 2.01
CA ILE A 87 5.15 -0.74 2.14
C ILE A 87 3.87 -1.57 2.36
N ASP A 88 3.36 -1.56 3.58
CA ASP A 88 2.11 -2.22 3.94
C ASP A 88 0.92 -1.29 3.76
N CYS A 89 0.02 -1.60 2.84
CA CYS A 89 -1.24 -0.91 2.65
C CYS A 89 -2.47 -1.74 3.07
N THR A 90 -2.27 -2.83 3.81
CA THR A 90 -3.38 -3.67 4.27
C THR A 90 -4.23 -2.97 5.35
N ASN A 91 -5.50 -3.35 5.43
CA ASN A 91 -6.35 -3.06 6.58
C ASN A 91 -6.88 -4.40 7.10
N PRO A 92 -6.78 -4.69 8.41
CA PRO A 92 -7.22 -5.96 8.99
C PRO A 92 -8.74 -5.96 9.18
N LEU A 93 -9.48 -5.90 8.09
CA LEU A 93 -10.93 -5.84 8.10
C LEU A 93 -11.53 -7.22 8.41
N ASN A 94 -12.63 -7.21 9.16
CA ASN A 94 -13.50 -8.38 9.26
C ASN A 94 -14.07 -8.73 7.86
N PRO A 95 -14.38 -10.01 7.61
CA PRO A 95 -14.91 -10.44 6.31
C PRO A 95 -16.20 -9.73 5.87
N ASP A 96 -17.03 -9.32 6.82
CA ASP A 96 -18.28 -8.58 6.63
C ASP A 96 -18.10 -7.05 6.63
N LEU A 97 -16.87 -6.56 6.72
CA LEU A 97 -16.50 -5.15 6.82
C LEU A 97 -17.08 -4.41 8.03
N SER A 98 -17.55 -5.14 9.06
CA SER A 98 -18.15 -4.55 10.28
C SER A 98 -17.14 -3.81 11.16
N GLY A 99 -15.85 -4.06 10.97
CA GLY A 99 -14.79 -3.46 11.78
C GLY A 99 -13.42 -4.07 11.50
N LEU A 100 -12.50 -3.85 12.42
CA LEU A 100 -11.15 -4.39 12.37
C LEU A 100 -11.04 -5.70 13.14
N ALA A 101 -10.42 -6.71 12.55
CA ALA A 101 -10.07 -7.98 13.19
C ALA A 101 -8.86 -7.85 14.14
N VAL A 102 -8.01 -6.85 13.91
CA VAL A 102 -6.86 -6.48 14.76
C VAL A 102 -6.90 -4.98 14.98
N GLY A 103 -6.67 -4.54 16.21
CA GLY A 103 -6.67 -3.11 16.52
C GLY A 103 -6.30 -2.83 17.98
N HIS A 104 -6.26 -1.55 18.35
CA HIS A 104 -5.95 -0.98 19.67
C HIS A 104 -4.58 -1.33 20.25
N THR A 105 -4.33 -2.61 20.56
CA THR A 105 -3.07 -3.09 21.18
C THR A 105 -2.05 -3.59 20.16
N SER A 106 -2.48 -3.81 18.90
CA SER A 106 -1.64 -4.18 17.76
C SER A 106 -2.24 -3.61 16.46
N SER A 107 -1.60 -3.86 15.34
CA SER A 107 -2.03 -3.46 14.00
C SER A 107 -1.62 -4.53 12.98
N ALA A 108 -2.24 -4.53 11.79
CA ALA A 108 -1.80 -5.40 10.71
C ALA A 108 -0.33 -5.19 10.36
N ALA A 109 0.13 -3.92 10.35
CA ALA A 109 1.53 -3.62 10.07
C ALA A 109 2.50 -4.24 11.08
N GLU A 110 2.15 -4.20 12.38
CA GLU A 110 2.97 -4.83 13.43
C GLU A 110 2.95 -6.36 13.32
N GLU A 111 1.80 -6.96 13.00
CA GLU A 111 1.73 -8.41 12.79
C GLU A 111 2.51 -8.85 11.53
N ILE A 112 2.46 -8.07 10.45
CA ILE A 112 3.27 -8.29 9.25
C ILE A 112 4.76 -8.18 9.58
N ALA A 113 5.18 -7.19 10.36
CA ALA A 113 6.57 -7.02 10.76
C ALA A 113 7.11 -8.20 11.57
N LYS A 114 6.28 -8.84 12.39
CA LYS A 114 6.66 -10.06 13.14
C LYS A 114 6.90 -11.26 12.22
N ILE A 115 6.16 -11.36 11.10
CA ILE A 115 6.28 -12.48 10.15
C ILE A 115 7.40 -12.20 9.15
N ALA A 116 7.50 -10.96 8.67
CA ALA A 116 8.50 -10.50 7.72
C ALA A 116 9.81 -10.09 8.43
N ASP A 117 10.44 -11.05 9.11
CA ASP A 117 11.62 -10.82 9.93
C ASP A 117 12.74 -10.09 9.16
N GLY A 118 13.30 -9.06 9.79
CA GLY A 118 14.34 -8.20 9.21
C GLY A 118 13.88 -7.27 8.08
N ALA A 119 12.59 -7.24 7.73
CA ALA A 119 12.04 -6.26 6.81
C ALA A 119 11.89 -4.88 7.47
N LYS A 120 12.05 -3.82 6.67
CA LYS A 120 11.81 -2.43 7.06
C LYS A 120 10.37 -2.06 6.70
N VAL A 121 9.43 -2.36 7.60
CA VAL A 121 8.00 -2.17 7.33
C VAL A 121 7.62 -0.70 7.47
N VAL A 122 6.89 -0.21 6.49
CA VAL A 122 6.30 1.14 6.46
C VAL A 122 4.80 1.02 6.24
N LYS A 123 3.99 1.45 7.17
CA LYS A 123 2.55 1.58 6.98
C LYS A 123 2.26 2.79 6.12
N ALA A 124 1.62 2.61 4.95
CA ALA A 124 1.22 3.71 4.08
C ALA A 124 0.10 3.29 3.10
N PHE A 125 -0.55 4.26 2.46
CA PHE A 125 -1.58 4.09 1.43
C PHE A 125 -2.88 3.40 1.88
N ASN A 126 -3.00 3.01 3.13
CA ASN A 126 -4.16 2.28 3.66
C ASN A 126 -5.40 3.16 3.90
N THR A 127 -5.26 4.48 3.96
CA THR A 127 -6.34 5.43 4.29
C THR A 127 -7.01 6.04 3.05
N VAL A 128 -6.65 5.59 1.86
CA VAL A 128 -7.17 6.08 0.58
C VAL A 128 -7.71 4.91 -0.24
N PHE A 129 -8.87 5.10 -0.86
CA PHE A 129 -9.48 4.09 -1.73
C PHE A 129 -8.68 3.89 -3.02
N ALA A 130 -8.69 2.67 -3.53
CA ALA A 130 -7.97 2.32 -4.75
C ALA A 130 -8.43 3.13 -5.98
N ASP A 131 -9.70 3.52 -6.03
CA ASP A 131 -10.28 4.28 -7.15
C ASP A 131 -9.61 5.65 -7.33
N VAL A 132 -9.13 6.26 -6.24
CA VAL A 132 -8.39 7.52 -6.31
C VAL A 132 -7.11 7.38 -7.14
N TYR A 133 -6.43 6.23 -7.10
CA TYR A 133 -5.19 5.99 -7.88
C TYR A 133 -5.46 5.72 -9.37
N HIS A 134 -6.69 5.40 -9.72
CA HIS A 134 -7.14 5.22 -11.11
C HIS A 134 -7.77 6.48 -11.71
N SER A 135 -8.12 7.46 -10.88
CA SER A 135 -8.69 8.73 -11.33
C SER A 135 -7.61 9.66 -11.89
N GLU A 136 -7.92 10.36 -12.98
CA GLU A 136 -7.06 11.44 -13.50
C GLU A 136 -7.13 12.69 -12.60
N SER A 137 -8.26 12.90 -11.94
CA SER A 137 -8.51 14.03 -11.03
C SER A 137 -8.21 13.65 -9.58
N ARG A 138 -6.95 13.31 -9.27
CA ARG A 138 -6.50 13.06 -7.89
C ARG A 138 -6.43 14.29 -7.02
N HIS A 139 -6.42 15.46 -7.63
CA HIS A 139 -6.33 16.74 -6.94
C HIS A 139 -7.68 17.44 -6.97
N SER A 140 -8.27 17.68 -5.82
CA SER A 140 -9.40 18.58 -5.65
C SER A 140 -8.86 19.96 -5.25
N GLY A 141 -8.79 20.87 -6.21
CA GLY A 141 -8.26 22.22 -5.99
C GLY A 141 -6.71 22.29 -6.02
N SER A 142 -6.14 23.31 -5.38
CA SER A 142 -4.69 23.61 -5.41
C SER A 142 -3.83 22.81 -4.43
N ARG A 143 -4.41 21.98 -3.60
CA ARG A 143 -3.69 21.24 -2.53
C ARG A 143 -3.65 19.74 -2.81
N MET A 144 -2.48 19.13 -2.58
CA MET A 144 -2.34 17.68 -2.58
C MET A 144 -3.04 17.09 -1.34
N PRO A 145 -3.81 15.99 -1.50
CA PRO A 145 -4.36 15.29 -0.34
C PRO A 145 -3.24 14.68 0.52
N THR A 146 -3.52 14.52 1.81
CA THR A 146 -2.57 13.97 2.77
C THR A 146 -2.50 12.45 2.70
N MET A 147 -1.28 11.92 2.71
CA MET A 147 -1.01 10.52 2.95
C MET A 147 -0.20 10.35 4.24
N PHE A 148 -0.85 9.81 5.27
CA PHE A 148 -0.17 9.44 6.50
C PHE A 148 0.63 8.15 6.31
N PHE A 149 1.80 8.08 6.91
CA PHE A 149 2.64 6.89 6.91
C PHE A 149 3.45 6.81 8.21
N GLY A 150 3.97 5.63 8.55
CA GLY A 150 4.78 5.46 9.77
C GLY A 150 5.69 4.23 9.66
N SER A 151 6.89 4.33 10.28
CA SER A 151 7.90 3.28 10.29
C SER A 151 8.90 3.49 11.40
N ASP A 152 9.59 2.43 11.80
CA ASP A 152 10.72 2.49 12.75
C ASP A 152 12.07 2.69 12.04
N ASP A 153 12.13 2.64 10.70
CA ASP A 153 13.36 2.79 9.91
C ASP A 153 13.38 4.13 9.16
N GLY A 154 14.31 5.04 9.53
CA GLY A 154 14.42 6.37 8.95
C GLY A 154 14.77 6.40 7.45
N ALA A 155 15.55 5.43 6.95
CA ALA A 155 15.88 5.35 5.54
C ALA A 155 14.66 4.89 4.71
N ALA A 156 13.89 3.93 5.24
CA ALA A 156 12.63 3.51 4.65
C ALA A 156 11.61 4.66 4.65
N THR A 157 11.49 5.40 5.75
CA THR A 157 10.66 6.61 5.88
C THR A 157 10.97 7.61 4.75
N THR A 158 12.24 7.93 4.53
CA THR A 158 12.67 8.87 3.47
C THR A 158 12.31 8.36 2.08
N THR A 159 12.54 7.08 1.81
CA THR A 159 12.24 6.45 0.51
C THR A 159 10.74 6.43 0.23
N VAL A 160 9.93 6.05 1.22
CA VAL A 160 8.48 5.95 1.05
C VAL A 160 7.83 7.34 0.95
N ALA A 161 8.32 8.35 1.69
CA ALA A 161 7.86 9.72 1.53
C ALA A 161 8.03 10.24 0.08
N LYS A 162 9.16 9.91 -0.58
CA LYS A 162 9.37 10.23 -2.01
C LYS A 162 8.33 9.51 -2.87
N LEU A 163 8.13 8.20 -2.68
CA LEU A 163 7.15 7.42 -3.44
C LEU A 163 5.72 7.92 -3.26
N ILE A 164 5.37 8.40 -2.08
CA ILE A 164 4.06 9.04 -1.80
C ILE A 164 3.90 10.31 -2.64
N ARG A 165 4.90 11.21 -2.65
CA ARG A 165 4.83 12.45 -3.47
C ARG A 165 4.67 12.15 -4.95
N GLU A 166 5.32 11.12 -5.46
CA GLU A 166 5.23 10.70 -6.86
C GLU A 166 3.82 10.23 -7.25
N THR A 167 3.01 9.81 -6.29
CA THR A 167 1.59 9.46 -6.50
C THR A 167 0.65 10.66 -6.39
N GLY A 168 1.16 11.86 -6.08
CA GLY A 168 0.37 13.08 -5.99
C GLY A 168 -0.21 13.35 -4.61
N PHE A 169 0.38 12.81 -3.56
CA PHE A 169 -0.02 13.02 -2.17
C PHE A 169 1.07 13.75 -1.39
N GLU A 170 0.65 14.56 -0.40
CA GLU A 170 1.55 15.13 0.59
C GLU A 170 1.83 14.11 1.70
N PRO A 171 3.07 13.60 1.85
CA PRO A 171 3.41 12.65 2.90
C PRO A 171 3.46 13.33 4.25
N VAL A 172 2.77 12.75 5.23
CA VAL A 172 2.81 13.17 6.62
C VAL A 172 3.27 12.00 7.48
N ASP A 173 4.46 12.14 8.05
CA ASP A 173 5.03 11.14 8.95
C ASP A 173 4.23 11.13 10.26
N ALA A 174 3.63 9.98 10.58
CA ALA A 174 2.88 9.73 11.79
C ALA A 174 3.75 9.12 12.91
N GLY A 175 5.06 9.00 12.68
CA GLY A 175 6.02 8.46 13.64
C GLY A 175 6.27 6.95 13.48
N PRO A 176 6.49 6.22 14.59
CA PRO A 176 6.91 4.83 14.55
C PRO A 176 5.84 3.91 13.96
N LEU A 177 6.22 2.67 13.58
CA LEU A 177 5.31 1.69 12.98
C LEU A 177 4.05 1.44 13.82
N ARG A 178 4.15 1.51 15.14
CA ARG A 178 3.00 1.40 16.05
C ARG A 178 1.89 2.43 15.78
N SER A 179 2.17 3.53 15.06
CA SER A 179 1.15 4.50 14.64
C SER A 179 0.14 3.91 13.66
N ALA A 180 0.42 2.73 13.08
CA ALA A 180 -0.55 1.95 12.32
C ALA A 180 -1.80 1.62 13.14
N ARG A 181 -1.69 1.53 14.48
CA ARG A 181 -2.84 1.38 15.41
C ARG A 181 -3.85 2.51 15.32
N TYR A 182 -3.47 3.66 14.76
CA TYR A 182 -4.34 4.82 14.50
C TYR A 182 -4.71 4.91 13.02
N LEU A 183 -3.78 4.57 12.12
CA LEU A 183 -4.00 4.67 10.68
C LEU A 183 -4.99 3.61 10.15
N GLU A 184 -5.03 2.43 10.76
CA GLU A 184 -5.99 1.37 10.39
C GLU A 184 -7.42 1.70 10.84
N PRO A 185 -7.68 2.16 12.08
CA PRO A 185 -8.97 2.74 12.44
C PRO A 185 -9.38 3.95 11.60
N LEU A 186 -8.43 4.82 11.23
CA LEU A 186 -8.71 5.94 10.31
C LEU A 186 -9.18 5.44 8.94
N ALA A 187 -8.56 4.37 8.42
CA ALA A 187 -9.03 3.72 7.19
C ALA A 187 -10.43 3.14 7.36
N MET A 188 -10.75 2.56 8.53
CA MET A 188 -12.12 2.09 8.80
C MET A 188 -13.13 3.22 8.80
N LEU A 189 -12.77 4.40 9.34
CA LEU A 189 -13.62 5.61 9.25
C LEU A 189 -13.84 6.01 7.78
N MET A 190 -12.80 5.99 6.94
CA MET A 190 -12.94 6.30 5.51
C MET A 190 -13.85 5.31 4.80
N ILE A 191 -13.75 4.01 5.13
CA ILE A 191 -14.66 2.96 4.62
C ILE A 191 -16.10 3.25 5.02
N GLN A 192 -16.33 3.62 6.28
CA GLN A 192 -17.66 3.97 6.79
C GLN A 192 -18.24 5.20 6.06
N LEU A 193 -17.42 6.23 5.83
CA LEU A 193 -17.85 7.41 5.08
C LEU A 193 -18.15 7.06 3.62
N GLY A 194 -17.26 6.32 2.96
CA GLY A 194 -17.38 5.97 1.55
C GLY A 194 -18.58 5.08 1.25
N TYR A 195 -18.70 3.97 1.96
CA TYR A 195 -19.75 2.96 1.72
C TYR A 195 -20.95 3.15 2.65
N GLY A 196 -20.74 3.30 3.95
CA GLY A 196 -21.81 3.39 4.94
C GLY A 196 -22.62 4.68 4.82
N GLN A 197 -21.98 5.82 4.57
CA GLN A 197 -22.62 7.12 4.37
C GLN A 197 -22.79 7.49 2.89
N SER A 198 -22.50 6.58 1.98
CA SER A 198 -22.67 6.76 0.53
C SER A 198 -21.95 7.98 -0.07
N MET A 199 -20.83 8.40 0.53
CA MET A 199 -20.00 9.50 -0.01
C MET A 199 -19.18 9.06 -1.24
N GLY A 200 -19.16 7.76 -1.55
CA GLY A 200 -18.38 7.17 -2.63
C GLY A 200 -16.92 6.97 -2.26
N THR A 201 -16.15 6.41 -3.20
CA THR A 201 -14.75 6.00 -2.99
C THR A 201 -13.73 7.01 -3.50
N ASN A 202 -14.20 8.12 -4.10
CA ASN A 202 -13.32 9.20 -4.57
C ASN A 202 -13.20 10.32 -3.52
N ILE A 203 -12.92 9.96 -2.28
CA ILE A 203 -12.74 10.87 -1.14
C ILE A 203 -11.33 10.76 -0.57
N THR A 204 -10.80 11.89 -0.12
CA THR A 204 -9.48 12.01 0.49
C THR A 204 -9.51 12.96 1.68
N MET A 205 -8.42 13.04 2.44
CA MET A 205 -8.28 13.93 3.59
C MET A 205 -7.14 14.93 3.37
N ASN A 206 -7.25 16.09 4.01
CA ASN A 206 -6.18 17.06 4.08
C ASN A 206 -5.87 17.45 5.53
N LEU A 207 -4.60 17.35 5.93
CA LEU A 207 -4.10 17.95 7.16
C LEU A 207 -3.70 19.40 6.87
N ILE A 208 -4.36 20.35 7.51
CA ILE A 208 -4.09 21.78 7.36
C ILE A 208 -3.37 22.27 8.61
N ARG A 209 -2.14 22.75 8.43
CA ARG A 209 -1.41 23.50 9.48
C ARG A 209 -1.70 24.99 9.30
N ARG A 210 -2.05 25.66 10.38
CA ARG A 210 -2.21 27.12 10.45
C ARG A 210 -0.97 27.74 11.07
#